data_5b359afbb55ff58d7f00bfb601e1ff8c
#
_entry.id   5b359afbb55ff58d7f00bfb601e1ff8c
#
_cell.length_a   1.000
_cell.length_b   1.000
_cell.length_c   1.000
_cell.angle_alpha   90.00
_cell.angle_beta   90.00
_cell.angle_gamma   90.00
#
_symmetry.space_group_name_H-M   'P 1'
#
loop_
_entity.id
_entity.type
_entity.pdbx_description
1 polymer ?
#
loop_
_entity_poly.entity_id
_entity_poly.type
_entity_poly.pdbx_seq_one_letter_code
_entity_poly.pdbx_strand_id
1 'polypeptide(L)'
;MAEKTEHPTSKKRKDSSKKGQTFKSKDLITTAILLVGIHFLAYSMSFRDFTNFYIMMLTSNTQIGINDFLMALMRIFFMLSLPFIAVCTLVGFFATLFQTKFSIATEAIKLNFKALNPVEGVKKIFSMRTVKELVKSICYLFVFVGTCYSLIHNDLRQALTLYRADLAVLTECWVSLTLKAVLVFISWSAFVLIGDFIVEYFLHFKDLKMDKHEVKQERKESDGNPEIKNARRQAHQEILSGEEMAAVRNSEVVMANPTHIAMAIYFNPEVASLPFIALRCTNMKAQAAIAYAEKIGVPVVRNIPLTRRLYRTYGQHNFISLNDDVLMDVMEVLIWLRQVETAGMVPMDPADNEKEATPQ
;
A
#
# COMPACT_ATOMS: atom_id res chain seq x y z
N MET A 1 4.48 -23.06 17.07
CA MET A 1 4.31 -21.88 16.20
C MET A 1 4.66 -20.65 17.03
N ALA A 2 5.54 -19.78 16.56
CA ALA A 2 5.88 -18.55 17.26
C ALA A 2 4.63 -17.67 17.38
N GLU A 3 4.45 -17.02 18.51
CA GLU A 3 3.29 -16.17 18.78
C GLU A 3 3.42 -14.87 18.00
N LYS A 4 2.37 -14.53 17.23
CA LYS A 4 2.32 -13.31 16.41
C LYS A 4 1.97 -12.11 17.28
N THR A 5 2.97 -11.41 17.76
CA THR A 5 2.82 -10.28 18.69
C THR A 5 3.02 -8.92 18.02
N GLU A 6 3.84 -8.85 16.97
CA GLU A 6 4.26 -7.60 16.34
C GLU A 6 3.19 -6.99 15.43
N HIS A 7 3.17 -5.65 15.36
CA HIS A 7 2.26 -4.92 14.49
C HIS A 7 2.62 -5.12 13.01
N PRO A 8 1.60 -5.20 12.11
CA PRO A 8 1.87 -5.35 10.69
C PRO A 8 2.55 -4.12 10.10
N THR A 9 3.60 -4.36 9.31
CA THR A 9 4.31 -3.31 8.56
C THR A 9 3.44 -2.74 7.44
N SER A 10 3.84 -1.61 6.88
CA SER A 10 3.17 -1.00 5.71
C SER A 10 3.20 -1.91 4.48
N LYS A 11 4.32 -2.64 4.27
CA LYS A 11 4.47 -3.63 3.18
C LYS A 11 3.48 -4.79 3.37
N LYS A 12 3.43 -5.39 4.57
CA LYS A 12 2.49 -6.48 4.90
C LYS A 12 1.04 -6.09 4.66
N ARG A 13 0.63 -4.87 5.08
CA ARG A 13 -0.73 -4.34 4.84
C ARG A 13 -1.03 -4.23 3.34
N LYS A 14 -0.08 -3.72 2.55
CA LYS A 14 -0.22 -3.58 1.10
C LYS A 14 -0.30 -4.94 0.40
N ASP A 15 0.50 -5.91 0.79
CA ASP A 15 0.50 -7.25 0.21
C ASP A 15 -0.76 -8.03 0.59
N SER A 16 -1.24 -7.90 1.84
CA SER A 16 -2.53 -8.45 2.26
C SER A 16 -3.70 -7.86 1.47
N SER A 17 -3.64 -6.55 1.21
CA SER A 17 -4.63 -5.85 0.39
C SER A 17 -4.67 -6.38 -1.05
N LYS A 18 -3.51 -6.61 -1.70
CA LYS A 18 -3.42 -7.24 -3.04
C LYS A 18 -3.99 -8.66 -3.07
N LYS A 19 -3.88 -9.40 -1.95
CA LYS A 19 -4.46 -10.73 -1.78
C LYS A 19 -5.96 -10.71 -1.46
N GLY A 20 -6.60 -9.54 -1.38
CA GLY A 20 -8.01 -9.38 -1.03
C GLY A 20 -8.32 -9.53 0.45
N GLN A 21 -7.30 -9.57 1.32
CA GLN A 21 -7.43 -9.63 2.77
C GLN A 21 -7.54 -8.21 3.35
N THR A 22 -8.57 -7.47 2.94
CA THR A 22 -8.89 -6.15 3.46
C THR A 22 -9.97 -6.26 4.53
N PHE A 23 -9.99 -5.29 5.45
CA PHE A 23 -11.09 -5.17 6.40
C PHE A 23 -12.39 -4.88 5.67
N LYS A 24 -13.42 -5.68 5.95
CA LYS A 24 -14.78 -5.43 5.48
C LYS A 24 -15.79 -6.06 6.43
N SER A 25 -16.78 -5.29 6.86
CA SER A 25 -17.94 -5.80 7.56
C SER A 25 -19.02 -6.14 6.52
N LYS A 26 -19.35 -7.42 6.41
CA LYS A 26 -20.38 -7.90 5.47
C LYS A 26 -21.75 -7.40 5.88
N ASP A 27 -22.04 -7.41 7.17
CA ASP A 27 -23.35 -7.03 7.72
C ASP A 27 -23.66 -5.56 7.47
N LEU A 28 -22.65 -4.68 7.57
CA LEU A 28 -22.82 -3.26 7.28
C LEU A 28 -23.15 -3.02 5.80
N ILE A 29 -22.50 -3.76 4.89
CA ILE A 29 -22.82 -3.72 3.44
C ILE A 29 -24.23 -4.19 3.20
N THR A 30 -24.61 -5.34 3.79
CA THR A 30 -25.95 -5.92 3.64
C THR A 30 -27.03 -4.98 4.19
N THR A 31 -26.79 -4.35 5.33
CA THR A 31 -27.69 -3.36 5.92
C THR A 31 -27.85 -2.12 5.04
N ALA A 32 -26.78 -1.64 4.43
CA ALA A 32 -26.85 -0.52 3.50
C ALA A 32 -27.67 -0.89 2.25
N ILE A 33 -27.48 -2.09 1.69
CA ILE A 33 -28.28 -2.59 0.56
C ILE A 33 -29.75 -2.70 0.96
N LEU A 34 -30.04 -3.27 2.14
CA LEU A 34 -31.40 -3.43 2.64
C LEU A 34 -32.08 -2.06 2.84
N LEU A 35 -31.39 -1.10 3.46
CA LEU A 35 -31.92 0.23 3.71
C LEU A 35 -32.25 0.98 2.41
N VAL A 36 -31.32 1.01 1.47
CA VAL A 36 -31.55 1.70 0.19
C VAL A 36 -32.57 0.92 -0.66
N GLY A 37 -32.48 -0.42 -0.68
CA GLY A 37 -33.39 -1.24 -1.44
C GLY A 37 -34.84 -1.11 -0.99
N ILE A 38 -35.13 -1.10 0.32
CA ILE A 38 -36.50 -0.93 0.81
C ILE A 38 -37.05 0.46 0.56
N HIS A 39 -36.20 1.51 0.67
CA HIS A 39 -36.61 2.85 0.31
C HIS A 39 -36.90 2.99 -1.18
N PHE A 40 -36.05 2.39 -2.02
CA PHE A 40 -36.28 2.38 -3.46
C PHE A 40 -37.60 1.67 -3.82
N LEU A 41 -37.89 0.52 -3.21
CA LEU A 41 -39.16 -0.19 -3.38
C LEU A 41 -40.35 0.66 -2.94
N ALA A 42 -40.25 1.31 -1.77
CA ALA A 42 -41.36 2.07 -1.19
C ALA A 42 -41.69 3.36 -1.93
N TYR A 43 -40.67 4.08 -2.42
CA TYR A 43 -40.86 5.43 -2.96
C TYR A 43 -40.63 5.57 -4.46
N SER A 44 -39.81 4.71 -5.07
CA SER A 44 -39.46 4.84 -6.49
C SER A 44 -40.17 3.84 -7.38
N MET A 45 -40.66 2.73 -6.83
CA MET A 45 -41.39 1.73 -7.61
C MET A 45 -42.90 1.90 -7.49
N SER A 46 -43.54 1.98 -8.63
CA SER A 46 -45.01 1.96 -8.72
C SER A 46 -45.50 0.57 -9.06
N PHE A 47 -46.20 -0.05 -8.15
CA PHE A 47 -46.90 -1.32 -8.41
C PHE A 47 -48.25 -1.12 -9.16
N ARG A 48 -48.54 0.14 -9.54
CA ARG A 48 -49.79 0.50 -10.19
C ARG A 48 -49.99 -0.25 -11.53
N ASP A 49 -48.92 -0.39 -12.30
CA ASP A 49 -48.98 -1.07 -13.58
C ASP A 49 -49.30 -2.57 -13.42
N PHE A 50 -48.69 -3.18 -12.38
CA PHE A 50 -49.05 -4.56 -12.01
C PHE A 50 -50.50 -4.68 -11.55
N THR A 51 -50.97 -3.78 -10.70
CA THR A 51 -52.33 -3.77 -10.20
C THR A 51 -53.32 -3.52 -11.33
N ASN A 52 -53.04 -2.56 -12.21
CA ASN A 52 -53.87 -2.27 -13.38
C ASN A 52 -53.92 -3.45 -14.34
N PHE A 53 -52.82 -4.13 -14.59
CA PHE A 53 -52.77 -5.33 -15.39
C PHE A 53 -53.62 -6.46 -14.78
N TYR A 54 -53.52 -6.67 -13.47
CA TYR A 54 -54.30 -7.65 -12.75
C TYR A 54 -55.81 -7.33 -12.81
N ILE A 55 -56.21 -6.08 -12.59
CA ILE A 55 -57.61 -5.64 -12.69
C ILE A 55 -58.11 -5.82 -14.13
N MET A 56 -57.32 -5.42 -15.13
CA MET A 56 -57.66 -5.62 -16.55
C MET A 56 -57.93 -7.10 -16.85
N MET A 57 -57.10 -8.00 -16.33
CA MET A 57 -57.30 -9.45 -16.48
C MET A 57 -58.58 -9.97 -15.86
N LEU A 58 -58.96 -9.46 -14.69
CA LEU A 58 -60.18 -9.87 -14.00
C LEU A 58 -61.47 -9.33 -14.64
N THR A 59 -61.36 -8.12 -15.23
CA THR A 59 -62.53 -7.39 -15.77
C THR A 59 -62.72 -7.57 -17.27
N SER A 60 -61.61 -7.87 -18.02
CA SER A 60 -61.71 -8.05 -19.47
C SER A 60 -62.27 -9.43 -19.81
N ASN A 61 -63.41 -9.45 -20.48
CA ASN A 61 -64.02 -10.66 -21.06
C ASN A 61 -63.35 -11.07 -22.40
N THR A 62 -62.17 -10.51 -22.70
CA THR A 62 -61.41 -10.74 -23.93
C THR A 62 -60.49 -11.94 -23.73
N GLN A 63 -60.53 -12.88 -24.69
CA GLN A 63 -59.57 -13.97 -24.75
C GLN A 63 -58.22 -13.43 -25.18
N ILE A 64 -57.39 -13.02 -24.19
CA ILE A 64 -56.03 -12.63 -24.42
C ILE A 64 -55.24 -13.89 -24.75
N GLY A 65 -54.52 -13.90 -25.86
CA GLY A 65 -53.63 -15.01 -26.23
C GLY A 65 -52.57 -15.24 -25.13
N ILE A 66 -52.29 -16.51 -24.87
CA ILE A 66 -51.38 -16.92 -23.80
C ILE A 66 -49.97 -16.27 -23.99
N ASN A 67 -49.54 -16.07 -25.23
CA ASN A 67 -48.27 -15.43 -25.56
C ASN A 67 -48.27 -13.94 -25.20
N ASP A 68 -49.34 -13.22 -25.49
CA ASP A 68 -49.48 -11.80 -25.19
C ASP A 68 -49.53 -11.57 -23.67
N PHE A 69 -50.21 -12.48 -22.97
CA PHE A 69 -50.21 -12.49 -21.51
C PHE A 69 -48.85 -12.69 -20.92
N LEU A 70 -48.09 -13.70 -21.37
CA LEU A 70 -46.73 -13.98 -20.91
C LEU A 70 -45.78 -12.82 -21.22
N MET A 71 -45.88 -12.25 -22.41
CA MET A 71 -45.06 -11.11 -22.79
C MET A 71 -45.33 -9.86 -21.92
N ALA A 72 -46.56 -9.56 -21.62
CA ALA A 72 -46.94 -8.46 -20.73
C ALA A 72 -46.45 -8.69 -19.30
N LEU A 73 -46.59 -9.91 -18.77
CA LEU A 73 -46.10 -10.29 -17.45
C LEU A 73 -44.57 -10.16 -17.37
N MET A 74 -43.86 -10.68 -18.37
CA MET A 74 -42.39 -10.58 -18.44
C MET A 74 -41.93 -9.13 -18.52
N ARG A 75 -42.60 -8.31 -19.31
CA ARG A 75 -42.32 -6.88 -19.41
C ARG A 75 -42.43 -6.18 -18.05
N ILE A 76 -43.55 -6.40 -17.34
CA ILE A 76 -43.77 -5.81 -16.01
C ILE A 76 -42.71 -6.30 -15.03
N PHE A 77 -42.43 -7.63 -15.04
CA PHE A 77 -41.40 -8.22 -14.18
C PHE A 77 -40.03 -7.57 -14.39
N PHE A 78 -39.57 -7.46 -15.64
CA PHE A 78 -38.27 -6.86 -15.93
C PHE A 78 -38.25 -5.33 -15.64
N MET A 79 -39.36 -4.64 -15.90
CA MET A 79 -39.46 -3.20 -15.60
C MET A 79 -39.35 -2.92 -14.10
N LEU A 80 -39.86 -3.81 -13.25
CA LEU A 80 -39.75 -3.68 -11.80
C LEU A 80 -38.42 -4.21 -11.23
N SER A 81 -37.97 -5.37 -11.71
CA SER A 81 -36.80 -6.05 -11.12
C SER A 81 -35.47 -5.48 -11.53
N LEU A 82 -35.29 -5.05 -12.80
CA LEU A 82 -34.00 -4.57 -13.29
C LEU A 82 -33.50 -3.29 -12.57
N PRO A 83 -34.33 -2.24 -12.41
CA PRO A 83 -33.88 -1.04 -11.68
C PRO A 83 -33.55 -1.37 -10.21
N PHE A 84 -34.36 -2.22 -9.56
CA PHE A 84 -34.13 -2.65 -8.19
C PHE A 84 -32.80 -3.38 -8.03
N ILE A 85 -32.54 -4.38 -8.89
CA ILE A 85 -31.26 -5.11 -8.90
C ILE A 85 -30.10 -4.18 -9.18
N ALA A 86 -30.24 -3.24 -10.13
CA ALA A 86 -29.20 -2.28 -10.47
C ALA A 86 -28.86 -1.39 -9.26
N VAL A 87 -29.86 -0.83 -8.57
CA VAL A 87 -29.65 -0.01 -7.37
C VAL A 87 -28.98 -0.81 -6.27
N CYS A 88 -29.46 -1.99 -5.93
CA CYS A 88 -28.87 -2.86 -4.91
C CYS A 88 -27.42 -3.24 -5.24
N THR A 89 -27.13 -3.54 -6.51
CA THR A 89 -25.78 -3.88 -6.98
C THR A 89 -24.86 -2.68 -6.86
N LEU A 90 -25.29 -1.50 -7.29
CA LEU A 90 -24.50 -0.26 -7.17
C LEU A 90 -24.20 0.08 -5.71
N VAL A 91 -25.19 0.00 -4.83
CA VAL A 91 -24.99 0.24 -3.38
C VAL A 91 -23.98 -0.73 -2.81
N GLY A 92 -24.13 -2.03 -3.08
CA GLY A 92 -23.20 -3.06 -2.63
C GLY A 92 -21.77 -2.84 -3.16
N PHE A 93 -21.66 -2.46 -4.43
CA PHE A 93 -20.39 -2.13 -5.06
C PHE A 93 -19.70 -0.94 -4.39
N PHE A 94 -20.38 0.20 -4.27
CA PHE A 94 -19.83 1.39 -3.65
C PHE A 94 -19.53 1.19 -2.15
N ALA A 95 -20.44 0.55 -1.41
CA ALA A 95 -20.22 0.23 0.01
C ALA A 95 -18.95 -0.63 0.21
N THR A 96 -18.73 -1.60 -0.67
CA THR A 96 -17.53 -2.44 -0.65
C THR A 96 -16.29 -1.62 -0.99
N LEU A 97 -16.32 -0.78 -2.03
CA LEU A 97 -15.19 0.08 -2.42
C LEU A 97 -14.78 1.02 -1.29
N PHE A 98 -15.75 1.67 -0.63
CA PHE A 98 -15.48 2.57 0.50
C PHE A 98 -14.83 1.82 1.67
N GLN A 99 -15.33 0.65 2.04
CA GLN A 99 -14.76 -0.14 3.13
C GLN A 99 -13.34 -0.63 2.83
N THR A 100 -13.07 -1.03 1.59
CA THR A 100 -11.74 -1.51 1.17
C THR A 100 -10.76 -0.40 0.82
N LYS A 101 -11.15 0.87 1.00
CA LYS A 101 -10.34 2.06 0.63
C LYS A 101 -9.87 2.00 -0.82
N PHE A 102 -10.77 1.64 -1.74
CA PHE A 102 -10.50 1.49 -3.18
C PHE A 102 -9.37 0.50 -3.51
N SER A 103 -9.15 -0.49 -2.65
CA SER A 103 -8.12 -1.50 -2.86
C SER A 103 -8.59 -2.57 -3.84
N ILE A 104 -7.85 -2.75 -4.94
CA ILE A 104 -8.11 -3.78 -5.94
C ILE A 104 -7.25 -5.01 -5.62
N ALA A 105 -7.90 -6.16 -5.42
CA ALA A 105 -7.26 -7.43 -5.12
C ALA A 105 -6.75 -8.12 -6.39
N THR A 106 -5.63 -7.67 -6.93
CA THR A 106 -5.07 -8.19 -8.20
C THR A 106 -4.60 -9.64 -8.12
N GLU A 107 -4.28 -10.14 -6.92
CA GLU A 107 -3.79 -11.51 -6.71
C GLU A 107 -4.88 -12.48 -6.24
N ALA A 108 -6.10 -11.99 -5.96
CA ALA A 108 -7.20 -12.83 -5.44
C ALA A 108 -7.76 -13.82 -6.48
N ILE A 109 -7.52 -13.59 -7.77
CA ILE A 109 -8.06 -14.39 -8.89
C ILE A 109 -7.25 -15.66 -9.14
N LYS A 110 -6.24 -15.97 -8.32
CA LYS A 110 -5.45 -17.20 -8.46
C LYS A 110 -6.24 -18.41 -7.97
N LEU A 111 -6.27 -19.46 -8.79
CA LEU A 111 -6.86 -20.74 -8.41
C LEU A 111 -6.18 -21.31 -7.17
N ASN A 112 -6.94 -21.48 -6.10
CA ASN A 112 -6.43 -21.98 -4.83
C ASN A 112 -6.97 -23.40 -4.55
N PHE A 113 -6.28 -24.41 -5.05
CA PHE A 113 -6.64 -25.81 -4.83
C PHE A 113 -6.54 -26.26 -3.35
N LYS A 114 -5.81 -25.53 -2.50
CA LYS A 114 -5.76 -25.80 -1.05
C LYS A 114 -7.11 -25.56 -0.36
N ALA A 115 -7.96 -24.71 -0.93
CA ALA A 115 -9.30 -24.48 -0.41
C ALA A 115 -10.23 -25.69 -0.52
N LEU A 116 -9.90 -26.65 -1.37
CA LEU A 116 -10.67 -27.91 -1.56
C LEU A 116 -10.34 -28.99 -0.53
N ASN A 117 -9.34 -28.76 0.34
CA ASN A 117 -8.96 -29.74 1.37
C ASN A 117 -10.02 -29.81 2.48
N PRO A 118 -10.70 -30.98 2.64
CA PRO A 118 -11.78 -31.14 3.63
C PRO A 118 -11.30 -31.01 5.08
N VAL A 119 -10.06 -31.39 5.36
CA VAL A 119 -9.46 -31.29 6.71
C VAL A 119 -9.32 -29.83 7.15
N GLU A 120 -8.91 -28.95 6.24
CA GLU A 120 -8.88 -27.51 6.53
C GLU A 120 -10.30 -26.91 6.67
N GLY A 121 -11.27 -27.48 5.95
CA GLY A 121 -12.68 -27.12 6.07
C GLY A 121 -13.22 -27.39 7.47
N VAL A 122 -13.04 -28.61 7.99
CA VAL A 122 -13.47 -29.00 9.35
C VAL A 122 -12.81 -28.12 10.42
N LYS A 123 -11.50 -27.85 10.29
CA LYS A 123 -10.78 -26.98 11.22
C LYS A 123 -11.30 -25.52 11.25
N LYS A 124 -11.82 -25.04 10.13
CA LYS A 124 -12.47 -23.71 10.04
C LYS A 124 -13.80 -23.67 10.77
N ILE A 125 -14.57 -24.77 10.80
CA ILE A 125 -15.85 -24.86 11.51
C ILE A 125 -15.66 -24.66 13.02
N PHE A 126 -14.57 -25.16 13.59
CA PHE A 126 -14.25 -24.99 15.03
C PHE A 126 -13.33 -23.76 15.29
N SER A 127 -13.47 -22.70 14.52
CA SER A 127 -12.68 -21.48 14.68
C SER A 127 -13.40 -20.46 15.58
N MET A 128 -12.65 -19.55 16.19
CA MET A 128 -13.21 -18.40 16.93
C MET A 128 -14.14 -17.53 16.07
N ARG A 129 -13.97 -17.55 14.75
CA ARG A 129 -14.88 -16.86 13.83
C ARG A 129 -16.25 -17.51 13.80
N THR A 130 -16.31 -18.83 13.84
CA THR A 130 -17.58 -19.56 13.86
C THR A 130 -18.33 -19.32 15.18
N VAL A 131 -17.63 -19.30 16.32
CA VAL A 131 -18.21 -18.94 17.61
C VAL A 131 -18.78 -17.52 17.57
N LYS A 132 -18.05 -16.57 17.02
CA LYS A 132 -18.51 -15.19 16.81
C LYS A 132 -19.81 -15.16 15.97
N GLU A 133 -19.84 -15.86 14.84
CA GLU A 133 -21.02 -15.91 13.97
C GLU A 133 -22.23 -16.55 14.67
N LEU A 134 -22.02 -17.58 15.50
CA LEU A 134 -23.08 -18.19 16.29
C LEU A 134 -23.66 -17.19 17.30
N VAL A 135 -22.82 -16.51 18.07
CA VAL A 135 -23.28 -15.49 19.04
C VAL A 135 -24.06 -14.38 18.33
N LYS A 136 -23.52 -13.89 17.19
CA LYS A 136 -24.18 -12.89 16.36
C LYS A 136 -25.56 -13.36 15.87
N SER A 137 -25.67 -14.60 15.40
CA SER A 137 -26.95 -15.16 14.95
C SER A 137 -27.99 -15.22 16.07
N ILE A 138 -27.57 -15.56 17.28
CA ILE A 138 -28.45 -15.53 18.46
C ILE A 138 -28.92 -14.10 18.75
N CYS A 139 -28.01 -13.11 18.69
CA CYS A 139 -28.39 -11.71 18.86
C CYS A 139 -29.41 -11.24 17.81
N TYR A 140 -29.22 -11.61 16.54
CA TYR A 140 -30.19 -11.29 15.50
C TYR A 140 -31.54 -11.97 15.71
N LEU A 141 -31.56 -13.19 16.26
CA LEU A 141 -32.81 -13.85 16.64
C LEU A 141 -33.57 -13.01 17.68
N PHE A 142 -32.88 -12.50 18.72
CA PHE A 142 -33.53 -11.63 19.71
C PHE A 142 -34.03 -10.32 19.10
N VAL A 143 -33.25 -9.71 18.19
CA VAL A 143 -33.66 -8.52 17.42
C VAL A 143 -34.91 -8.81 16.61
N PHE A 144 -34.97 -9.95 15.94
CA PHE A 144 -36.14 -10.37 15.16
C PHE A 144 -37.38 -10.54 16.05
N VAL A 145 -37.26 -11.25 17.18
CA VAL A 145 -38.36 -11.42 18.14
C VAL A 145 -38.83 -10.07 18.69
N GLY A 146 -37.91 -9.20 19.05
CA GLY A 146 -38.21 -7.83 19.49
C GLY A 146 -38.91 -6.98 18.44
N THR A 147 -38.50 -7.11 17.16
CA THR A 147 -39.15 -6.44 16.04
C THR A 147 -40.59 -6.98 15.86
N CYS A 148 -40.79 -8.29 15.86
CA CYS A 148 -42.12 -8.90 15.78
C CYS A 148 -43.01 -8.42 16.95
N TYR A 149 -42.50 -8.42 18.15
CA TYR A 149 -43.25 -7.94 19.32
C TYR A 149 -43.66 -6.48 19.14
N SER A 150 -42.73 -5.60 18.73
CA SER A 150 -42.99 -4.19 18.49
C SER A 150 -44.09 -3.96 17.44
N LEU A 151 -44.05 -4.71 16.32
CA LEU A 151 -45.03 -4.61 15.25
C LEU A 151 -46.41 -5.11 15.70
N ILE A 152 -46.47 -6.25 16.39
CA ILE A 152 -47.72 -6.80 16.90
C ILE A 152 -48.35 -5.82 17.89
N HIS A 153 -47.57 -5.30 18.82
CA HIS A 153 -48.09 -4.40 19.83
C HIS A 153 -48.59 -3.06 19.26
N ASN A 154 -47.89 -2.49 18.28
CA ASN A 154 -48.21 -1.17 17.76
C ASN A 154 -49.13 -1.17 16.52
N ASP A 155 -49.01 -2.18 15.66
CA ASP A 155 -49.58 -2.12 14.30
C ASP A 155 -50.63 -3.22 14.03
N LEU A 156 -50.82 -4.19 14.94
CA LEU A 156 -51.77 -5.28 14.75
C LEU A 156 -53.19 -4.77 14.51
N ARG A 157 -53.61 -3.75 15.25
CA ARG A 157 -54.95 -3.16 15.12
C ARG A 157 -55.14 -2.59 13.71
N GLN A 158 -54.15 -1.88 13.17
CA GLN A 158 -54.18 -1.35 11.84
C GLN A 158 -54.23 -2.48 10.79
N ALA A 159 -53.39 -3.49 10.94
CA ALA A 159 -53.36 -4.64 10.04
C ALA A 159 -54.71 -5.39 10.02
N LEU A 160 -55.40 -5.54 11.16
CA LEU A 160 -56.72 -6.18 11.26
C LEU A 160 -57.86 -5.36 10.64
N THR A 161 -57.73 -4.05 10.49
CA THR A 161 -58.74 -3.20 9.83
C THR A 161 -58.66 -3.26 8.31
N LEU A 162 -57.58 -3.79 7.73
CA LEU A 162 -57.35 -3.86 6.28
C LEU A 162 -58.35 -4.78 5.54
N TYR A 163 -59.07 -5.68 6.22
CA TYR A 163 -60.04 -6.53 5.59
C TYR A 163 -61.23 -5.77 4.97
N ARG A 164 -61.43 -4.49 5.36
CA ARG A 164 -62.47 -3.62 4.84
C ARG A 164 -61.94 -2.55 3.84
N ALA A 165 -60.64 -2.58 3.59
CA ALA A 165 -59.97 -1.58 2.78
C ALA A 165 -60.06 -1.90 1.28
N ASP A 166 -60.08 -0.85 0.45
CA ASP A 166 -59.95 -0.97 -0.99
C ASP A 166 -58.49 -1.45 -1.35
N LEU A 167 -58.36 -2.06 -2.52
CA LEU A 167 -57.10 -2.63 -2.99
C LEU A 167 -55.95 -1.59 -2.99
N ALA A 168 -56.22 -0.32 -3.32
CA ALA A 168 -55.23 0.74 -3.30
C ALA A 168 -54.77 1.03 -1.88
N VAL A 169 -55.67 1.11 -0.91
CA VAL A 169 -55.35 1.35 0.52
C VAL A 169 -54.62 0.14 1.10
N LEU A 170 -55.03 -1.07 0.70
CA LEU A 170 -54.35 -2.29 1.11
C LEU A 170 -52.88 -2.31 0.69
N THR A 171 -52.57 -1.99 -0.57
CA THR A 171 -51.20 -1.99 -1.09
C THR A 171 -50.35 -0.92 -0.41
N GLU A 172 -50.87 0.30 -0.22
CA GLU A 172 -50.17 1.37 0.47
C GLU A 172 -49.83 1.02 1.92
N CYS A 173 -50.81 0.45 2.63
CA CYS A 173 -50.64 0.01 4.01
C CYS A 173 -49.57 -1.11 4.13
N TRP A 174 -49.58 -2.10 3.23
CA TRP A 174 -48.58 -3.16 3.21
C TRP A 174 -47.20 -2.62 2.95
N VAL A 175 -47.02 -1.67 2.02
CA VAL A 175 -45.72 -1.01 1.77
C VAL A 175 -45.28 -0.28 3.00
N SER A 176 -46.12 0.50 3.65
CA SER A 176 -45.79 1.25 4.86
C SER A 176 -45.43 0.35 6.04
N LEU A 177 -46.18 -0.74 6.28
CA LEU A 177 -45.89 -1.72 7.33
C LEU A 177 -44.56 -2.46 7.07
N THR A 178 -44.30 -2.83 5.81
CA THR A 178 -43.05 -3.47 5.42
C THR A 178 -41.82 -2.51 5.64
N LEU A 179 -41.97 -1.28 5.19
CA LEU A 179 -40.94 -0.25 5.42
C LEU A 179 -40.68 -0.06 6.92
N LYS A 180 -41.74 0.07 7.73
CA LYS A 180 -41.64 0.20 9.19
C LYS A 180 -40.97 -1.02 9.81
N ALA A 181 -41.36 -2.24 9.42
CA ALA A 181 -40.75 -3.47 9.91
C ALA A 181 -39.25 -3.51 9.67
N VAL A 182 -38.81 -3.17 8.46
CA VAL A 182 -37.38 -3.15 8.11
C VAL A 182 -36.63 -2.05 8.88
N LEU A 183 -37.20 -0.86 9.00
CA LEU A 183 -36.56 0.24 9.74
C LEU A 183 -36.45 -0.07 11.24
N VAL A 184 -37.51 -0.67 11.85
CA VAL A 184 -37.45 -1.12 13.26
C VAL A 184 -36.40 -2.20 13.43
N PHE A 185 -36.35 -3.20 12.53
CA PHE A 185 -35.32 -4.24 12.55
C PHE A 185 -33.90 -3.65 12.44
N ILE A 186 -33.66 -2.74 11.50
CA ILE A 186 -32.35 -2.06 11.35
C ILE A 186 -31.99 -1.26 12.60
N SER A 187 -32.97 -0.55 13.19
CA SER A 187 -32.74 0.24 14.41
C SER A 187 -32.30 -0.63 15.59
N TRP A 188 -32.99 -1.75 15.84
CA TRP A 188 -32.59 -2.71 16.86
C TRP A 188 -31.29 -3.43 16.55
N SER A 189 -31.04 -3.75 15.28
CA SER A 189 -29.81 -4.41 14.85
C SER A 189 -28.58 -3.51 14.89
N ALA A 190 -28.72 -2.19 15.01
CA ALA A 190 -27.61 -1.24 15.02
C ALA A 190 -26.57 -1.55 16.12
N PHE A 191 -27.04 -1.96 17.32
CA PHE A 191 -26.12 -2.36 18.39
C PHE A 191 -25.33 -3.63 18.06
N VAL A 192 -25.97 -4.61 17.41
CA VAL A 192 -25.32 -5.84 16.96
C VAL A 192 -24.31 -5.53 15.86
N LEU A 193 -24.65 -4.63 14.92
CA LEU A 193 -23.77 -4.20 13.84
C LEU A 193 -22.53 -3.50 14.35
N ILE A 194 -22.67 -2.60 15.34
CA ILE A 194 -21.53 -1.90 15.96
C ILE A 194 -20.63 -2.92 16.66
N GLY A 195 -21.21 -3.83 17.45
CA GLY A 195 -20.47 -4.90 18.11
C GLY A 195 -19.72 -5.81 17.11
N ASP A 196 -20.39 -6.25 16.05
CA ASP A 196 -19.78 -7.05 14.99
C ASP A 196 -18.64 -6.31 14.29
N PHE A 197 -18.83 -5.04 13.96
CA PHE A 197 -17.80 -4.20 13.35
C PHE A 197 -16.53 -4.12 14.21
N ILE A 198 -16.69 -3.89 15.51
CA ILE A 198 -15.57 -3.81 16.45
C ILE A 198 -14.83 -5.16 16.53
N VAL A 199 -15.57 -6.25 16.73
CA VAL A 199 -14.96 -7.59 16.81
C VAL A 199 -14.27 -7.97 15.50
N GLU A 200 -14.87 -7.69 14.35
CA GLU A 200 -14.26 -7.96 13.04
C GLU A 200 -13.00 -7.15 12.82
N TYR A 201 -12.98 -5.88 13.27
CA TYR A 201 -11.78 -5.04 13.22
C TYR A 201 -10.62 -5.66 14.03
N PHE A 202 -10.89 -6.11 15.26
CA PHE A 202 -9.88 -6.75 16.10
C PHE A 202 -9.40 -8.09 15.53
N LEU A 203 -10.30 -8.91 15.00
CA LEU A 203 -9.95 -10.18 14.36
C LEU A 203 -9.09 -9.96 13.12
N HIS A 204 -9.48 -9.02 12.26
CA HIS A 204 -8.70 -8.66 11.09
C HIS A 204 -7.30 -8.18 11.47
N PHE A 205 -7.19 -7.32 12.50
CA PHE A 205 -5.91 -6.84 12.99
C PHE A 205 -5.05 -7.98 13.57
N LYS A 206 -5.67 -8.92 14.28
CA LYS A 206 -5.00 -10.12 14.83
C LYS A 206 -4.45 -11.01 13.71
N ASP A 207 -5.21 -11.19 12.62
CA ASP A 207 -4.78 -11.99 11.48
C ASP A 207 -3.59 -11.37 10.72
N LEU A 208 -3.46 -10.04 10.76
CA LEU A 208 -2.34 -9.31 10.14
C LEU A 208 -1.08 -9.25 11.01
N LYS A 209 -1.17 -9.59 12.31
CA LYS A 209 0.01 -9.59 13.19
C LYS A 209 1.11 -10.49 12.65
N MET A 210 2.34 -10.07 12.89
CA MET A 210 3.57 -10.73 12.44
C MET A 210 4.33 -11.32 13.62
N ASP A 211 5.14 -12.33 13.35
CA ASP A 211 6.12 -12.76 14.32
C ASP A 211 7.42 -11.94 14.15
N LYS A 212 8.27 -11.95 15.18
CA LYS A 212 9.55 -11.19 15.18
C LYS A 212 10.48 -11.60 14.03
N HIS A 213 10.39 -12.86 13.59
CA HIS A 213 11.21 -13.38 12.51
C HIS A 213 10.71 -12.82 11.15
N GLU A 214 9.39 -12.80 10.93
CA GLU A 214 8.79 -12.20 9.73
C GLU A 214 9.17 -10.71 9.60
N VAL A 215 9.14 -9.94 10.72
CA VAL A 215 9.51 -8.52 10.72
C VAL A 215 10.99 -8.33 10.37
N LYS A 216 11.89 -9.17 10.95
CA LYS A 216 13.33 -9.11 10.62
C LYS A 216 13.58 -9.46 9.16
N GLN A 217 12.91 -10.49 8.65
CA GLN A 217 13.05 -10.88 7.25
C GLN A 217 12.58 -9.79 6.30
N GLU A 218 11.43 -9.18 6.58
CA GLU A 218 10.89 -8.09 5.77
C GLU A 218 11.80 -6.85 5.77
N ARG A 219 12.42 -6.51 6.92
CA ARG A 219 13.45 -5.46 7.00
C ARG A 219 14.69 -5.79 6.17
N LYS A 220 15.15 -7.07 6.22
CA LYS A 220 16.27 -7.50 5.36
C LYS A 220 15.95 -7.41 3.87
N GLU A 221 14.69 -7.65 3.49
CA GLU A 221 14.24 -7.53 2.10
C GLU A 221 14.07 -6.07 1.64
N SER A 222 13.62 -5.17 2.54
CA SER A 222 13.39 -3.75 2.19
C SER A 222 14.67 -2.90 2.25
N ASP A 223 15.46 -3.07 3.32
CA ASP A 223 16.63 -2.21 3.61
C ASP A 223 17.96 -2.85 3.22
N GLY A 224 17.91 -4.11 2.76
CA GLY A 224 19.08 -4.94 2.52
C GLY A 224 19.60 -5.60 3.80
N ASN A 225 20.36 -6.67 3.63
CA ASN A 225 20.94 -7.38 4.79
C ASN A 225 22.08 -6.53 5.43
N PRO A 226 21.93 -6.08 6.69
CA PRO A 226 22.95 -5.27 7.37
C PRO A 226 24.29 -5.99 7.48
N GLU A 227 24.31 -7.33 7.56
CA GLU A 227 25.54 -8.13 7.58
C GLU A 227 26.30 -8.00 6.26
N ILE A 228 25.60 -8.05 5.12
CA ILE A 228 26.23 -7.88 3.79
C ILE A 228 26.76 -6.45 3.65
N LYS A 229 26.03 -5.44 4.14
CA LYS A 229 26.48 -4.05 4.12
C LYS A 229 27.71 -3.83 4.99
N ASN A 230 27.76 -4.45 6.16
CA ASN A 230 28.90 -4.39 7.05
C ASN A 230 30.10 -5.19 6.50
N ALA A 231 29.87 -6.40 5.95
CA ALA A 231 30.91 -7.18 5.30
C ALA A 231 31.52 -6.45 4.10
N ARG A 232 30.71 -5.77 3.30
CA ARG A 232 31.22 -4.91 2.21
C ARG A 232 32.07 -3.75 2.75
N ARG A 233 31.63 -3.09 3.85
CA ARG A 233 32.43 -2.04 4.48
C ARG A 233 33.78 -2.56 5.01
N GLN A 234 33.78 -3.71 5.68
CA GLN A 234 35.00 -4.34 6.17
C GLN A 234 35.91 -4.75 5.02
N ALA A 235 35.39 -5.42 3.98
CA ALA A 235 36.15 -5.76 2.79
C ALA A 235 36.74 -4.52 2.09
N HIS A 236 36.04 -3.38 2.07
CA HIS A 236 36.60 -2.12 1.55
C HIS A 236 37.73 -1.56 2.43
N GLN A 237 37.67 -1.75 3.74
CA GLN A 237 38.72 -1.32 4.67
C GLN A 237 39.96 -2.22 4.62
N GLU A 238 39.75 -3.55 4.43
CA GLU A 238 40.82 -4.57 4.32
C GLU A 238 41.53 -4.54 2.94
N ILE A 239 40.93 -3.89 1.93
CA ILE A 239 41.55 -3.77 0.58
C ILE A 239 42.79 -2.91 0.55
N LEU A 240 42.93 -1.94 1.46
CA LEU A 240 44.11 -1.09 1.57
C LEU A 240 45.09 -1.67 2.56
N SER A 241 46.33 -1.84 2.13
CA SER A 241 47.43 -2.21 3.02
C SER A 241 47.77 -1.04 3.99
N GLY A 242 48.43 -1.36 5.10
CA GLY A 242 48.87 -0.33 6.05
C GLY A 242 49.69 0.79 5.42
N GLU A 243 50.54 0.44 4.44
CA GLU A 243 51.34 1.41 3.67
C GLU A 243 50.50 2.30 2.77
N GLU A 244 49.48 1.72 2.10
CA GLU A 244 48.56 2.47 1.24
C GLU A 244 47.71 3.45 2.07
N MET A 245 47.26 3.02 3.26
CA MET A 245 46.55 3.89 4.20
C MET A 245 47.44 5.04 4.70
N ALA A 246 48.71 4.75 4.99
CA ALA A 246 49.71 5.79 5.40
C ALA A 246 49.96 6.77 4.24
N ALA A 247 50.07 6.27 3.00
CA ALA A 247 50.24 7.12 1.82
C ALA A 247 49.07 8.08 1.60
N VAL A 248 47.82 7.63 1.79
CA VAL A 248 46.62 8.49 1.74
C VAL A 248 46.63 9.50 2.88
N ARG A 249 46.93 9.08 4.13
CA ARG A 249 46.92 9.94 5.30
C ARG A 249 47.94 11.08 5.22
N ASN A 250 49.08 10.80 4.63
CA ASN A 250 50.15 11.74 4.52
C ASN A 250 50.05 12.61 3.23
N SER A 251 49.09 12.39 2.38
CA SER A 251 48.89 13.15 1.15
C SER A 251 48.14 14.46 1.41
N GLU A 252 48.42 15.47 0.63
CA GLU A 252 47.77 16.79 0.66
C GLU A 252 46.40 16.73 -0.03
N VAL A 253 46.28 15.92 -1.07
CA VAL A 253 45.04 15.75 -1.85
C VAL A 253 44.93 14.37 -2.46
N VAL A 254 43.73 13.87 -2.59
CA VAL A 254 43.41 12.70 -3.39
C VAL A 254 42.66 13.12 -4.64
N MET A 255 43.31 12.98 -5.78
CA MET A 255 42.70 13.20 -7.08
C MET A 255 41.87 11.98 -7.47
N ALA A 256 40.56 12.15 -7.74
CA ALA A 256 39.61 11.08 -7.94
C ALA A 256 38.94 11.11 -9.30
N ASN A 257 38.89 9.92 -9.96
CA ASN A 257 37.88 9.55 -10.90
C ASN A 257 36.94 8.57 -10.18
N PRO A 258 35.75 8.97 -9.77
CA PRO A 258 34.97 8.36 -8.66
C PRO A 258 34.83 6.85 -8.66
N THR A 259 34.80 6.21 -9.82
CA THR A 259 34.56 4.75 -9.94
C THR A 259 35.81 3.96 -10.36
N HIS A 260 36.83 4.62 -10.87
CA HIS A 260 37.90 3.91 -11.59
C HIS A 260 39.30 4.17 -11.08
N ILE A 261 39.66 5.41 -10.68
CA ILE A 261 41.04 5.78 -10.38
C ILE A 261 41.09 6.72 -9.16
N ALA A 262 42.03 6.47 -8.28
CA ALA A 262 42.40 7.42 -7.24
C ALA A 262 43.94 7.56 -7.18
N MET A 263 44.40 8.79 -7.04
CA MET A 263 45.83 9.15 -6.93
C MET A 263 46.00 10.07 -5.75
N ALA A 264 46.79 9.64 -4.75
CA ALA A 264 47.12 10.45 -3.60
C ALA A 264 48.42 11.22 -3.91
N ILE A 265 48.37 12.53 -3.77
CA ILE A 265 49.50 13.44 -4.06
C ILE A 265 50.00 14.04 -2.76
N TYR A 266 51.28 13.81 -2.50
CA TYR A 266 52.02 14.42 -1.41
C TYR A 266 52.76 15.65 -1.93
N PHE A 267 52.64 16.76 -1.21
CA PHE A 267 53.40 17.97 -1.49
C PHE A 267 53.68 18.71 -0.21
N ASN A 268 54.98 18.83 0.11
CA ASN A 268 55.45 19.66 1.19
C ASN A 268 56.66 20.49 0.67
N PRO A 269 56.50 21.80 0.48
CA PRO A 269 57.57 22.67 -0.05
C PRO A 269 58.85 22.66 0.76
N GLU A 270 58.77 22.34 2.06
CA GLU A 270 59.96 22.29 2.94
C GLU A 270 60.79 21.01 2.74
N VAL A 271 60.15 19.94 2.20
CA VAL A 271 60.81 18.63 2.04
C VAL A 271 61.14 18.34 0.58
N ALA A 272 60.24 18.69 -0.33
CA ALA A 272 60.40 18.44 -1.76
C ALA A 272 59.81 19.58 -2.58
N SER A 273 60.56 20.05 -3.57
CA SER A 273 60.17 21.15 -4.45
C SER A 273 59.12 20.75 -5.50
N LEU A 274 58.84 19.47 -5.65
CA LEU A 274 57.88 18.94 -6.64
C LEU A 274 56.87 18.03 -5.98
N PRO A 275 55.58 18.03 -6.45
CA PRO A 275 54.58 17.10 -6.01
C PRO A 275 54.97 15.65 -6.32
N PHE A 276 54.64 14.75 -5.40
CA PHE A 276 55.00 13.35 -5.44
C PHE A 276 53.73 12.47 -5.40
N ILE A 277 53.65 11.46 -6.24
CA ILE A 277 52.52 10.51 -6.29
C ILE A 277 52.76 9.43 -5.23
N ALA A 278 52.10 9.60 -4.07
CA ALA A 278 52.21 8.67 -2.95
C ALA A 278 51.43 7.36 -3.17
N LEU A 279 50.29 7.45 -3.79
CA LEU A 279 49.43 6.27 -4.09
C LEU A 279 48.83 6.38 -5.47
N ARG A 280 48.81 5.27 -6.21
CA ARG A 280 48.17 5.09 -7.49
C ARG A 280 47.37 3.83 -7.47
N CYS A 281 45.99 3.92 -7.48
CA CYS A 281 45.13 2.78 -7.40
C CYS A 281 43.94 2.85 -8.34
N THR A 282 43.33 1.68 -8.62
CA THR A 282 42.21 1.53 -9.56
C THR A 282 41.09 0.73 -8.95
N ASN A 283 39.88 0.87 -9.52
CA ASN A 283 38.70 0.08 -9.18
C ASN A 283 38.36 0.05 -7.68
N MET A 284 38.27 -1.12 -7.08
CA MET A 284 37.89 -1.26 -5.66
C MET A 284 38.89 -0.57 -4.72
N LYS A 285 40.19 -0.64 -5.00
CA LYS A 285 41.22 0.06 -4.21
C LYS A 285 41.06 1.57 -4.32
N ALA A 286 40.73 2.10 -5.50
CA ALA A 286 40.48 3.52 -5.67
C ALA A 286 39.29 4.00 -4.84
N GLN A 287 38.19 3.26 -4.85
CA GLN A 287 37.04 3.59 -4.02
C GLN A 287 37.33 3.51 -2.53
N ALA A 288 38.10 2.51 -2.12
CA ALA A 288 38.52 2.36 -0.72
C ALA A 288 39.45 3.54 -0.29
N ALA A 289 40.37 3.96 -1.15
CA ALA A 289 41.27 5.10 -0.89
C ALA A 289 40.49 6.42 -0.79
N ILE A 290 39.52 6.65 -1.67
CA ILE A 290 38.63 7.82 -1.63
C ILE A 290 37.82 7.82 -0.32
N ALA A 291 37.17 6.73 0.02
CA ALA A 291 36.37 6.61 1.24
C ALA A 291 37.23 6.76 2.51
N TYR A 292 38.48 6.29 2.48
CA TYR A 292 39.38 6.45 3.59
C TYR A 292 39.84 7.92 3.71
N ALA A 293 40.19 8.59 2.61
CA ALA A 293 40.54 10.01 2.57
C ALA A 293 39.41 10.89 3.14
N GLU A 294 38.18 10.70 2.68
CA GLU A 294 37.00 11.39 3.19
C GLU A 294 36.79 11.17 4.70
N LYS A 295 37.07 9.95 5.19
CA LYS A 295 36.94 9.62 6.62
C LYS A 295 37.95 10.32 7.51
N ILE A 296 39.20 10.48 7.04
CA ILE A 296 40.29 11.09 7.81
C ILE A 296 40.45 12.61 7.57
N GLY A 297 39.58 13.18 6.68
CA GLY A 297 39.58 14.61 6.39
C GLY A 297 40.62 15.04 5.36
N VAL A 298 41.21 14.12 4.59
CA VAL A 298 42.08 14.48 3.45
C VAL A 298 41.20 14.92 2.28
N PRO A 299 41.43 16.11 1.70
CA PRO A 299 40.63 16.64 0.60
C PRO A 299 40.61 15.71 -0.61
N VAL A 300 39.40 15.46 -1.15
CA VAL A 300 39.18 14.64 -2.36
C VAL A 300 38.69 15.54 -3.48
N VAL A 301 39.53 15.72 -4.51
CA VAL A 301 39.19 16.54 -5.68
C VAL A 301 38.80 15.65 -6.84
N ARG A 302 37.55 15.82 -7.35
CA ARG A 302 36.99 15.05 -8.44
C ARG A 302 37.25 15.73 -9.79
N ASN A 303 38.46 15.56 -10.30
CA ASN A 303 38.84 16.07 -11.62
C ASN A 303 39.19 14.89 -12.55
N ILE A 304 38.19 14.42 -13.32
CA ILE A 304 38.32 13.24 -14.18
C ILE A 304 39.37 13.39 -15.28
N PRO A 305 39.46 14.51 -16.03
CA PRO A 305 40.47 14.70 -17.05
C PRO A 305 41.88 14.67 -16.48
N LEU A 306 42.13 15.44 -15.43
CA LEU A 306 43.44 15.54 -14.78
C LEU A 306 43.86 14.21 -14.15
N THR A 307 42.97 13.56 -13.42
CA THR A 307 43.24 12.23 -12.82
C THR A 307 43.63 11.20 -13.85
N ARG A 308 42.94 11.17 -15.02
CA ARG A 308 43.29 10.26 -16.12
C ARG A 308 44.64 10.58 -16.77
N ARG A 309 44.98 11.87 -16.95
CA ARG A 309 46.28 12.29 -17.48
C ARG A 309 47.38 11.87 -16.52
N LEU A 310 47.25 12.20 -15.23
CA LEU A 310 48.21 11.81 -14.18
C LEU A 310 48.39 10.28 -14.16
N TYR A 311 47.32 9.50 -14.19
CA TYR A 311 47.40 8.06 -14.17
C TYR A 311 48.11 7.47 -15.39
N ARG A 312 47.99 8.07 -16.57
CA ARG A 312 48.65 7.60 -17.79
C ARG A 312 50.13 7.95 -17.84
N THR A 313 50.48 9.12 -17.31
CA THR A 313 51.83 9.68 -17.44
C THR A 313 52.75 9.25 -16.29
N TYR A 314 52.19 9.14 -15.06
CA TYR A 314 53.03 8.93 -13.88
C TYR A 314 52.76 7.60 -13.18
N GLY A 315 53.85 6.95 -12.76
CA GLY A 315 53.79 5.77 -11.87
C GLY A 315 53.66 6.17 -10.40
N GLN A 316 53.37 5.17 -9.54
CA GLN A 316 53.45 5.35 -8.10
C GLN A 316 54.88 5.63 -7.68
N HIS A 317 55.09 6.48 -6.69
CA HIS A 317 56.39 6.95 -6.16
C HIS A 317 57.20 7.81 -7.12
N ASN A 318 56.57 8.40 -8.13
CA ASN A 318 57.25 9.34 -9.03
C ASN A 318 56.91 10.77 -8.70
N PHE A 319 57.89 11.65 -8.90
CA PHE A 319 57.71 13.11 -8.89
C PHE A 319 57.07 13.56 -10.21
N ILE A 320 56.21 14.56 -10.14
CA ILE A 320 55.64 15.20 -11.32
C ILE A 320 56.71 16.08 -11.95
N SER A 321 57.00 15.88 -13.25
CA SER A 321 58.08 16.54 -13.96
C SER A 321 57.83 18.05 -14.17
N LEU A 322 58.88 18.88 -14.04
CA LEU A 322 58.85 20.34 -14.30
C LEU A 322 58.47 20.70 -15.75
N ASN A 323 58.71 19.79 -16.69
CA ASN A 323 58.49 20.04 -18.12
C ASN A 323 57.11 19.62 -18.60
N ASP A 324 56.23 19.20 -17.73
CA ASP A 324 54.87 18.68 -18.07
C ASP A 324 53.81 19.70 -17.64
N ASP A 325 52.91 20.05 -18.57
CA ASP A 325 51.77 20.94 -18.32
C ASP A 325 50.87 20.44 -17.17
N VAL A 326 50.91 19.13 -16.92
CA VAL A 326 50.18 18.50 -15.80
C VAL A 326 50.61 19.02 -14.44
N LEU A 327 51.89 19.47 -14.30
CA LEU A 327 52.37 20.06 -13.06
C LEU A 327 51.61 21.36 -12.71
N MET A 328 51.37 22.21 -13.72
CA MET A 328 50.61 23.45 -13.51
C MET A 328 49.17 23.17 -13.06
N ASP A 329 48.49 22.24 -13.72
CA ASP A 329 47.15 21.85 -13.35
C ASP A 329 47.09 21.31 -11.89
N VAL A 330 48.06 20.49 -11.48
CA VAL A 330 48.15 19.96 -10.10
C VAL A 330 48.46 21.06 -9.10
N MET A 331 49.39 21.97 -9.43
CA MET A 331 49.73 23.09 -8.55
C MET A 331 48.57 24.06 -8.37
N GLU A 332 47.78 24.29 -9.40
CA GLU A 332 46.56 25.10 -9.32
C GLU A 332 45.55 24.49 -8.32
N VAL A 333 45.33 23.18 -8.37
CA VAL A 333 44.48 22.48 -7.40
C VAL A 333 45.03 22.59 -5.98
N LEU A 334 46.32 22.41 -5.79
CA LEU A 334 46.97 22.51 -4.45
C LEU A 334 46.91 23.93 -3.88
N ILE A 335 47.14 24.96 -4.71
CA ILE A 335 47.03 26.37 -4.32
C ILE A 335 45.58 26.70 -3.95
N TRP A 336 44.64 26.27 -4.77
CA TRP A 336 43.22 26.45 -4.49
C TRP A 336 42.81 25.80 -3.16
N LEU A 337 43.22 24.57 -2.89
CA LEU A 337 42.95 23.90 -1.61
C LEU A 337 43.49 24.68 -0.42
N ARG A 338 44.73 25.17 -0.48
CA ARG A 338 45.33 26.01 0.58
C ARG A 338 44.58 27.32 0.79
N GLN A 339 44.09 27.94 -0.28
CA GLN A 339 43.30 29.17 -0.16
C GLN A 339 41.93 28.87 0.53
N VAL A 340 41.29 27.75 0.22
CA VAL A 340 40.02 27.32 0.84
C VAL A 340 40.23 27.00 2.32
N GLU A 341 41.30 26.28 2.68
CA GLU A 341 41.64 25.99 4.08
C GLU A 341 41.89 27.26 4.88
N THR A 342 42.65 28.23 4.30
CA THR A 342 42.95 29.50 4.97
C THR A 342 41.69 30.36 5.12
N ALA A 343 40.75 30.28 4.21
CA ALA A 343 39.48 31.00 4.27
C ALA A 343 38.45 30.39 5.21
N GLY A 344 38.69 29.19 5.75
CA GLY A 344 37.76 28.46 6.63
C GLY A 344 36.49 27.96 5.94
N MET A 345 36.50 27.85 4.60
CA MET A 345 35.38 27.34 3.80
C MET A 345 35.57 25.85 3.50
N VAL A 346 34.46 25.10 3.47
CA VAL A 346 34.48 23.71 2.99
C VAL A 346 34.78 23.70 1.49
N PRO A 347 35.72 22.88 0.98
CA PRO A 347 36.09 22.87 -0.43
C PRO A 347 34.86 22.46 -1.29
N MET A 348 34.40 23.39 -2.14
CA MET A 348 33.45 23.05 -3.21
C MET A 348 34.25 22.57 -4.42
N ASP A 349 33.87 21.45 -5.00
CA ASP A 349 34.54 20.85 -6.16
C ASP A 349 34.45 21.79 -7.38
N PRO A 350 35.59 22.19 -7.99
CA PRO A 350 35.53 23.06 -9.15
C PRO A 350 34.76 22.52 -10.35
N ALA A 351 34.49 21.21 -10.41
CA ALA A 351 33.66 20.59 -11.45
C ALA A 351 32.16 20.91 -11.33
N ASP A 352 31.67 21.43 -10.21
CA ASP A 352 30.25 21.79 -10.05
C ASP A 352 29.95 23.20 -10.62
N ASN A 353 30.93 24.05 -10.80
CA ASN A 353 30.76 25.38 -11.39
C ASN A 353 30.52 25.37 -12.93
N GLU A 354 30.92 24.31 -13.65
CA GLU A 354 30.66 24.22 -15.09
C GLU A 354 29.21 23.85 -15.45
N LYS A 355 28.41 23.33 -14.49
CA LYS A 355 27.01 22.98 -14.73
C LYS A 355 26.05 24.17 -14.60
N GLU A 356 26.45 25.23 -13.90
CA GLU A 356 25.61 26.44 -13.77
C GLU A 356 25.83 27.47 -14.88
N ALA A 357 26.82 27.30 -15.75
CA ALA A 357 27.18 28.26 -16.81
C ALA A 357 26.58 28.00 -18.19
N THR A 358 25.66 27.04 -18.37
CA THR A 358 24.90 26.87 -19.59
C THR A 358 23.52 27.51 -19.46
N PRO A 359 23.31 28.70 -20.07
CA PRO A 359 21.94 29.24 -20.19
C PRO A 359 21.17 28.45 -21.24
N GLN A 360 19.88 28.28 -20.96
CA GLN A 360 18.86 27.66 -21.79
C GLN A 360 18.76 28.28 -23.19
#